data_d2ffca405b25f88bd2ea758e275aa134
#
_entry.id   d2ffca405b25f88bd2ea758e275aa134
#
_cell.length_a   1.000
_cell.length_b   1.000
_cell.length_c   1.000
_cell.angle_alpha   90.00
_cell.angle_beta   90.00
_cell.angle_gamma   90.00
#
_symmetry.space_group_name_H-M   'P 1'
#
loop_
_entity.id
_entity.type
_entity.pdbx_description
1 polymer ?
#
loop_
_entity_poly.entity_id
_entity_poly.type
_entity_poly.pdbx_seq_one_letter_code
_entity_poly.pdbx_strand_id
1 'polypeptide(L)'
;MTARSGAYASPMKSNAMRRPTRPFALVRAAQIATLVLACATMLGATGEPDPKLLDPAVTATERESASKNLGFAVPAAPASVKWFGGKAQDPSDGTVTVIQTFSMNQGGRSLMRSVKMSLPSGVRFVPIHMNDDAATAAKNMSSSAPALPVAVDMDGAWLMAMGLPIKPINVVVDVNGTVRYVGVRSDALKKLTTELLAEKADPAKKAKPRPTDADAKKN
;
A
#
# COMPACT_ATOMS: atom_id res chain seq x y z
N MET A 1 25.53 45.03 42.10
CA MET A 1 26.17 44.27 43.17
C MET A 1 26.24 42.85 42.69
N THR A 2 27.36 42.43 42.13
CA THR A 2 28.42 41.60 42.75
C THR A 2 27.86 40.21 43.11
N ALA A 3 28.38 39.09 42.72
CA ALA A 3 29.59 38.64 42.08
C ALA A 3 29.64 37.11 42.15
N ARG A 4 30.44 36.51 41.27
CA ARG A 4 31.35 35.36 41.42
C ARG A 4 30.76 33.96 41.38
N SER A 5 31.08 33.19 40.41
CA SER A 5 32.38 32.53 40.15
C SER A 5 32.51 31.17 40.85
N GLY A 6 32.71 30.12 40.12
CA GLY A 6 33.13 28.83 40.65
C GLY A 6 33.28 27.78 39.50
N ALA A 7 34.39 27.84 38.80
CA ALA A 7 34.85 26.80 37.93
C ALA A 7 35.46 25.66 38.75
N TYR A 8 35.10 24.40 38.47
CA TYR A 8 35.91 23.24 38.78
C TYR A 8 35.94 22.30 37.58
N ALA A 9 37.06 22.28 36.91
CA ALA A 9 37.44 21.27 35.95
C ALA A 9 38.04 20.06 36.68
N SER A 10 37.58 18.89 36.40
CA SER A 10 38.28 17.64 36.74
C SER A 10 38.52 16.82 35.46
N PRO A 11 39.73 16.33 35.26
CA PRO A 11 40.08 15.58 34.05
C PRO A 11 39.61 14.13 34.19
N MET A 12 38.74 13.68 33.29
CA MET A 12 38.39 12.27 33.15
C MET A 12 39.45 11.53 32.32
N LYS A 13 40.06 10.57 32.97
CA LYS A 13 41.03 9.63 32.39
C LYS A 13 40.36 8.79 31.31
N SER A 14 40.93 8.80 30.11
CA SER A 14 40.56 7.93 29.00
C SER A 14 41.02 6.48 29.29
N ASN A 15 40.06 5.60 29.57
CA ASN A 15 40.32 4.16 29.53
C ASN A 15 40.01 3.66 28.11
N ALA A 16 41.07 3.46 27.35
CA ALA A 16 41.04 2.79 26.07
C ALA A 16 40.75 1.29 26.27
N MET A 17 39.47 0.91 26.22
CA MET A 17 39.08 -0.50 26.14
C MET A 17 39.21 -0.99 24.69
N ARG A 18 40.24 -1.76 24.43
CA ARG A 18 40.44 -2.54 23.19
C ARG A 18 39.27 -3.51 23.05
N ARG A 19 38.41 -3.30 22.03
CA ARG A 19 37.36 -4.26 21.63
C ARG A 19 38.01 -5.37 20.78
N PRO A 20 37.78 -6.65 21.07
CA PRO A 20 38.20 -7.74 20.19
C PRO A 20 37.33 -7.72 18.92
N THR A 21 37.98 -7.63 17.78
CA THR A 21 37.39 -7.82 16.45
C THR A 21 36.93 -9.28 16.31
N ARG A 22 35.64 -9.53 16.31
CA ARG A 22 35.08 -10.84 15.95
C ARG A 22 34.71 -10.86 14.47
N PRO A 23 35.24 -11.77 13.66
CA PRO A 23 34.90 -11.90 12.23
C PRO A 23 33.70 -12.85 12.05
N PHE A 24 32.52 -12.49 12.52
CA PHE A 24 31.32 -13.35 12.34
C PHE A 24 30.13 -12.66 11.64
N ALA A 25 30.33 -11.47 11.07
CA ALA A 25 29.22 -10.72 10.48
C ALA A 25 28.98 -11.00 8.98
N LEU A 26 29.86 -11.74 8.29
CA LEU A 26 29.78 -11.89 6.82
C LEU A 26 28.96 -13.10 6.33
N VAL A 27 28.64 -14.07 7.20
CA VAL A 27 27.97 -15.30 6.75
C VAL A 27 26.42 -15.17 6.77
N ARG A 28 25.85 -14.23 7.53
CA ARG A 28 24.37 -14.09 7.62
C ARG A 28 23.75 -13.24 6.51
N ALA A 29 24.49 -12.38 5.86
CA ALA A 29 23.95 -11.53 4.79
C ALA A 29 23.65 -12.31 3.49
N ALA A 30 24.40 -13.37 3.22
CA ALA A 30 24.22 -14.19 2.02
C ALA A 30 22.99 -15.11 2.08
N GLN A 31 22.55 -15.52 3.27
CA GLN A 31 21.40 -16.42 3.42
C GLN A 31 20.05 -15.71 3.31
N ILE A 32 19.98 -14.43 3.64
CA ILE A 32 18.72 -13.65 3.53
C ILE A 32 18.44 -13.31 2.07
N ALA A 33 19.44 -13.02 1.27
CA ALA A 33 19.26 -12.73 -0.16
C ALA A 33 18.76 -13.95 -0.95
N THR A 34 19.16 -15.16 -0.57
CA THR A 34 18.75 -16.39 -1.27
C THR A 34 17.31 -16.81 -0.94
N LEU A 35 16.80 -16.49 0.26
CA LEU A 35 15.44 -16.84 0.66
C LEU A 35 14.40 -15.93 -0.01
N VAL A 36 14.73 -14.65 -0.24
CA VAL A 36 13.84 -13.70 -0.95
C VAL A 36 13.71 -14.06 -2.43
N LEU A 37 14.79 -14.58 -3.05
CA LEU A 37 14.76 -14.99 -4.45
C LEU A 37 13.99 -16.31 -4.66
N ALA A 38 14.01 -17.22 -3.70
CA ALA A 38 13.30 -18.51 -3.80
C ALA A 38 11.76 -18.37 -3.66
N CYS A 39 11.25 -17.36 -2.93
CA CYS A 39 9.82 -17.09 -2.87
C CYS A 39 9.26 -16.47 -4.16
N ALA A 40 10.07 -15.78 -4.95
CA ALA A 40 9.64 -15.15 -6.20
C ALA A 40 9.37 -16.18 -7.32
N THR A 41 9.93 -17.38 -7.26
CA THR A 41 9.78 -18.42 -8.30
C THR A 41 8.56 -19.31 -8.11
N MET A 42 7.88 -19.28 -6.96
CA MET A 42 6.69 -20.10 -6.69
C MET A 42 5.36 -19.39 -6.96
N LEU A 43 5.38 -18.09 -7.20
CA LEU A 43 4.19 -17.29 -7.53
C LEU A 43 4.17 -17.08 -9.05
N GLY A 44 3.29 -17.79 -9.73
CA GLY A 44 3.08 -17.65 -11.16
C GLY A 44 2.95 -16.18 -11.56
N ALA A 45 3.88 -15.72 -12.39
CA ALA A 45 3.83 -14.48 -13.18
C ALA A 45 3.44 -13.17 -12.43
N THR A 46 3.90 -12.95 -11.22
CA THR A 46 3.99 -11.60 -10.67
C THR A 46 5.33 -11.00 -11.08
N GLY A 47 5.53 -10.82 -12.39
CA GLY A 47 6.67 -10.04 -12.87
C GLY A 47 6.57 -8.64 -12.28
N GLU A 48 7.71 -8.13 -11.80
CA GLU A 48 7.81 -6.72 -11.43
C GLU A 48 7.26 -5.89 -12.60
N PRO A 49 6.31 -4.97 -12.36
CA PRO A 49 5.70 -4.22 -13.45
C PRO A 49 6.79 -3.43 -14.19
N ASP A 50 6.69 -3.35 -15.51
CA ASP A 50 7.59 -2.53 -16.33
C ASP A 50 7.76 -1.16 -15.65
N PRO A 51 8.98 -0.72 -15.34
CA PRO A 51 9.23 0.57 -14.68
C PRO A 51 8.53 1.75 -15.36
N LYS A 52 8.27 1.66 -16.66
CA LYS A 52 7.53 2.66 -17.43
C LYS A 52 6.04 2.76 -17.03
N LEU A 53 5.49 1.74 -16.42
CA LEU A 53 4.11 1.73 -15.94
C LEU A 53 3.97 2.31 -14.52
N LEU A 54 5.09 2.50 -13.82
CA LEU A 54 5.08 3.00 -12.46
C LEU A 54 4.87 4.51 -12.42
N ASP A 55 4.12 4.96 -11.42
CA ASP A 55 3.90 6.38 -11.18
C ASP A 55 5.17 7.00 -10.56
N PRO A 56 5.82 7.98 -11.22
CA PRO A 56 7.01 8.61 -10.69
C PRO A 56 6.76 9.41 -9.40
N ALA A 57 5.51 9.78 -9.11
CA ALA A 57 5.14 10.45 -7.87
C ALA A 57 5.17 9.52 -6.66
N VAL A 58 5.17 8.19 -6.86
CA VAL A 58 5.27 7.19 -5.79
C VAL A 58 6.74 6.84 -5.59
N THR A 59 7.28 7.12 -4.41
CA THR A 59 8.69 6.84 -4.09
C THR A 59 8.98 5.33 -4.02
N ALA A 60 10.25 4.94 -4.09
CA ALA A 60 10.67 3.55 -3.97
C ALA A 60 10.22 2.94 -2.63
N THR A 61 10.39 3.65 -1.52
CA THR A 61 9.99 3.18 -0.18
C THR A 61 8.48 2.96 -0.07
N GLU A 62 7.67 3.85 -0.63
CA GLU A 62 6.22 3.71 -0.64
C GLU A 62 5.78 2.53 -1.50
N ARG A 63 6.41 2.33 -2.65
CA ARG A 63 6.19 1.14 -3.48
C ARG A 63 6.56 -0.14 -2.75
N GLU A 64 7.72 -0.18 -2.11
CA GLU A 64 8.16 -1.34 -1.33
C GLU A 64 7.15 -1.70 -0.24
N SER A 65 6.66 -0.71 0.52
CA SER A 65 5.63 -0.93 1.53
C SER A 65 4.36 -1.54 0.94
N ALA A 66 3.84 -0.94 -0.12
CA ALA A 66 2.61 -1.39 -0.76
C ALA A 66 2.78 -2.73 -1.50
N SER A 67 3.99 -3.00 -2.03
CA SER A 67 4.31 -4.25 -2.74
C SER A 67 4.31 -5.49 -1.86
N LYS A 68 4.32 -5.32 -0.54
CA LYS A 68 4.18 -6.46 0.41
C LYS A 68 2.89 -7.25 0.22
N ASN A 69 1.90 -6.67 -0.44
CA ASN A 69 0.63 -7.34 -0.75
C ASN A 69 0.58 -7.94 -2.17
N LEU A 70 1.62 -7.76 -3.00
CA LEU A 70 1.66 -8.35 -4.34
C LEU A 70 1.57 -9.88 -4.27
N GLY A 71 0.68 -10.47 -5.05
CA GLY A 71 0.43 -11.91 -5.07
C GLY A 71 -0.47 -12.42 -3.94
N PHE A 72 -0.88 -11.56 -3.00
CA PHE A 72 -1.77 -11.92 -1.90
C PHE A 72 -3.17 -11.32 -2.09
N ALA A 73 -4.11 -11.82 -1.30
CA ALA A 73 -5.44 -11.23 -1.24
C ALA A 73 -5.38 -9.78 -0.77
N VAL A 74 -6.20 -8.93 -1.40
CA VAL A 74 -6.41 -7.59 -0.87
C VAL A 74 -7.06 -7.69 0.53
N PRO A 75 -6.55 -6.98 1.55
CA PRO A 75 -7.18 -6.98 2.87
C PRO A 75 -8.63 -6.51 2.82
N ALA A 76 -9.51 -7.17 3.55
CA ALA A 76 -10.90 -6.76 3.66
C ALA A 76 -11.01 -5.38 4.34
N ALA A 77 -11.99 -4.59 3.93
CA ALA A 77 -12.27 -3.31 4.57
C ALA A 77 -12.69 -3.55 6.04
N PRO A 78 -12.03 -2.92 7.03
CA PRO A 78 -12.44 -3.03 8.43
C PRO A 78 -13.80 -2.33 8.66
N ALA A 79 -14.46 -2.67 9.76
CA ALA A 79 -15.77 -2.11 10.11
C ALA A 79 -15.74 -0.59 10.37
N SER A 80 -14.58 -0.01 10.64
CA SER A 80 -14.37 1.43 10.80
C SER A 80 -14.53 2.20 9.49
N VAL A 81 -14.36 1.57 8.33
CA VAL A 81 -14.53 2.20 7.01
C VAL A 81 -15.98 2.58 6.80
N LYS A 82 -16.22 3.85 6.47
CA LYS A 82 -17.55 4.36 6.11
C LYS A 82 -17.68 4.49 4.60
N TRP A 83 -18.84 4.11 4.07
CA TRP A 83 -19.13 4.19 2.64
C TRP A 83 -20.14 5.28 2.35
N PHE A 84 -19.83 6.11 1.35
CA PHE A 84 -20.68 7.20 0.87
C PHE A 84 -21.01 7.02 -0.61
N GLY A 85 -22.17 7.48 -1.03
CA GLY A 85 -22.59 7.44 -2.44
C GLY A 85 -22.95 6.05 -2.97
N GLY A 86 -23.05 5.03 -2.09
CA GLY A 86 -23.44 3.68 -2.49
C GLY A 86 -23.17 2.63 -1.42
N LYS A 87 -23.38 1.37 -1.81
CA LYS A 87 -23.10 0.22 -0.92
C LYS A 87 -21.61 -0.03 -0.80
N ALA A 88 -21.21 -0.62 0.34
CA ALA A 88 -19.88 -1.15 0.54
C ALA A 88 -19.50 -2.12 -0.61
N GLN A 89 -18.25 -2.03 -1.04
CA GLN A 89 -17.71 -2.86 -2.11
C GLN A 89 -16.59 -3.74 -1.55
N ASP A 90 -16.64 -5.02 -1.90
CA ASP A 90 -15.57 -5.96 -1.61
C ASP A 90 -14.63 -6.04 -2.83
N PRO A 91 -13.37 -5.58 -2.71
CA PRO A 91 -12.42 -5.66 -3.82
C PRO A 91 -12.04 -7.09 -4.22
N SER A 92 -12.38 -8.09 -3.41
CA SER A 92 -12.02 -9.50 -3.62
C SER A 92 -13.17 -10.37 -4.18
N ASP A 93 -14.30 -9.77 -4.58
CA ASP A 93 -15.53 -10.48 -4.94
C ASP A 93 -15.56 -11.12 -6.35
N GLY A 94 -14.42 -11.24 -6.99
CA GLY A 94 -14.35 -11.84 -8.34
C GLY A 94 -14.43 -10.83 -9.49
N THR A 95 -14.32 -9.54 -9.20
CA THR A 95 -14.32 -8.48 -10.21
C THR A 95 -12.94 -7.82 -10.27
N VAL A 96 -12.40 -7.63 -11.48
CA VAL A 96 -11.17 -6.80 -11.63
C VAL A 96 -11.42 -5.44 -11.00
N THR A 97 -10.61 -5.09 -10.02
CA THR A 97 -10.83 -3.89 -9.20
C THR A 97 -9.62 -2.98 -9.22
N VAL A 98 -9.87 -1.68 -9.40
CA VAL A 98 -8.87 -0.63 -9.17
C VAL A 98 -9.21 0.06 -7.86
N ILE A 99 -8.31 -0.02 -6.90
CA ILE A 99 -8.34 0.77 -5.66
C ILE A 99 -7.47 2.00 -5.88
N GLN A 100 -7.99 3.18 -5.55
CA GLN A 100 -7.23 4.43 -5.62
C GLN A 100 -7.37 5.21 -4.33
N THR A 101 -6.26 5.52 -3.69
CA THR A 101 -6.26 6.51 -2.61
C THR A 101 -6.34 7.91 -3.18
N PHE A 102 -7.07 8.79 -2.55
CA PHE A 102 -7.19 10.18 -2.99
C PHE A 102 -7.50 11.12 -1.83
N SER A 103 -7.24 12.40 -2.05
CA SER A 103 -7.62 13.47 -1.12
C SER A 103 -8.89 14.17 -1.60
N MET A 104 -9.73 14.66 -0.66
CA MET A 104 -11.02 15.30 -0.97
C MET A 104 -10.89 16.73 -1.54
N ASN A 105 -9.67 17.24 -1.72
CA ASN A 105 -9.46 18.52 -2.39
C ASN A 105 -9.89 18.47 -3.87
N GLN A 106 -9.95 19.62 -4.52
CA GLN A 106 -10.39 19.72 -5.91
C GLN A 106 -9.54 18.87 -6.87
N GLY A 107 -8.22 18.87 -6.68
CA GLY A 107 -7.28 18.08 -7.51
C GLY A 107 -7.50 16.58 -7.37
N GLY A 108 -7.64 16.10 -6.13
CA GLY A 108 -7.89 14.68 -5.85
C GLY A 108 -9.24 14.21 -6.41
N ARG A 109 -10.30 15.02 -6.27
CA ARG A 109 -11.60 14.70 -6.89
C ARG A 109 -11.53 14.65 -8.42
N SER A 110 -10.78 15.55 -9.04
CA SER A 110 -10.57 15.55 -10.51
C SER A 110 -9.83 14.31 -10.94
N LEU A 111 -8.75 13.95 -10.23
CA LEU A 111 -7.97 12.73 -10.50
C LEU A 111 -8.84 11.48 -10.37
N MET A 112 -9.60 11.35 -9.29
CA MET A 112 -10.52 10.22 -9.07
C MET A 112 -11.53 10.07 -10.22
N ARG A 113 -12.15 11.17 -10.66
CA ARG A 113 -13.07 11.14 -11.80
C ARG A 113 -12.39 10.74 -13.09
N SER A 114 -11.22 11.31 -13.37
CA SER A 114 -10.43 10.99 -14.56
C SER A 114 -10.08 9.51 -14.62
N VAL A 115 -9.62 8.93 -13.51
CA VAL A 115 -9.34 7.50 -13.42
C VAL A 115 -10.60 6.70 -13.68
N LYS A 116 -11.71 6.99 -12.98
CA LYS A 116 -12.98 6.28 -13.20
C LYS A 116 -13.42 6.28 -14.67
N MET A 117 -13.30 7.42 -15.34
CA MET A 117 -13.69 7.56 -16.76
C MET A 117 -12.78 6.81 -17.71
N SER A 118 -11.52 6.59 -17.34
CA SER A 118 -10.55 5.87 -18.17
C SER A 118 -10.66 4.35 -18.12
N LEU A 119 -11.32 3.82 -17.06
CA LEU A 119 -11.44 2.38 -16.85
C LEU A 119 -12.44 1.73 -17.81
N PRO A 120 -12.13 0.53 -18.32
CA PRO A 120 -13.07 -0.22 -19.16
C PRO A 120 -14.34 -0.61 -18.40
N SER A 121 -15.40 -0.89 -19.14
CA SER A 121 -16.59 -1.52 -18.57
C SER A 121 -16.24 -2.87 -17.95
N GLY A 122 -16.85 -3.18 -16.80
CA GLY A 122 -16.57 -4.42 -16.05
C GLY A 122 -15.46 -4.27 -15.00
N VAL A 123 -14.72 -3.16 -14.99
CA VAL A 123 -13.77 -2.86 -13.92
C VAL A 123 -14.46 -2.11 -12.81
N ARG A 124 -14.33 -2.66 -11.59
CA ARG A 124 -14.75 -1.96 -10.37
C ARG A 124 -13.74 -0.88 -10.02
N PHE A 125 -14.23 0.24 -9.53
CA PHE A 125 -13.39 1.32 -9.03
C PHE A 125 -13.73 1.61 -7.57
N VAL A 126 -12.77 1.47 -6.68
CA VAL A 126 -12.88 1.67 -5.24
C VAL A 126 -11.99 2.84 -4.83
N PRO A 127 -12.48 4.07 -4.87
CA PRO A 127 -11.75 5.21 -4.33
C PRO A 127 -11.80 5.19 -2.81
N ILE A 128 -10.63 5.35 -2.17
CA ILE A 128 -10.49 5.44 -0.72
C ILE A 128 -10.03 6.84 -0.38
N HIS A 129 -10.89 7.58 0.29
CA HIS A 129 -10.51 8.86 0.88
C HIS A 129 -9.82 8.64 2.20
N MET A 130 -8.67 9.23 2.30
CA MET A 130 -7.89 9.27 3.53
C MET A 130 -8.19 10.57 4.24
N ASN A 131 -8.53 10.47 5.51
CA ASN A 131 -8.98 11.63 6.22
C ASN A 131 -8.26 11.82 7.54
N ASP A 132 -7.80 13.04 7.72
CA ASP A 132 -7.25 13.52 8.98
C ASP A 132 -8.35 13.94 9.97
N ASP A 133 -9.59 14.21 9.45
CA ASP A 133 -10.74 14.62 10.23
C ASP A 133 -12.05 14.00 9.70
N ALA A 134 -12.54 13.04 10.44
CA ALA A 134 -13.77 12.30 10.16
C ALA A 134 -15.00 13.18 9.94
N ALA A 135 -15.15 14.25 10.72
CA ALA A 135 -16.30 15.16 10.62
C ALA A 135 -16.23 15.98 9.33
N THR A 136 -15.05 16.46 8.97
CA THR A 136 -14.80 17.19 7.71
C THR A 136 -15.03 16.30 6.49
N ALA A 137 -14.58 15.04 6.53
CA ALA A 137 -14.83 14.10 5.44
C ALA A 137 -16.31 13.81 5.29
N ALA A 138 -17.02 13.52 6.37
CA ALA A 138 -18.46 13.26 6.33
C ALA A 138 -19.23 14.46 5.78
N LYS A 139 -18.87 15.69 6.19
CA LYS A 139 -19.44 16.92 5.66
C LYS A 139 -19.17 17.11 4.18
N ASN A 140 -17.93 16.93 3.75
CA ASN A 140 -17.53 17.07 2.36
C ASN A 140 -18.17 16.01 1.46
N MET A 141 -18.33 14.79 1.98
CA MET A 141 -18.99 13.69 1.28
C MET A 141 -20.50 13.92 1.17
N SER A 142 -21.15 14.38 2.22
CA SER A 142 -22.59 14.67 2.19
C SER A 142 -22.93 15.84 1.28
N SER A 143 -22.08 16.87 1.23
CA SER A 143 -22.29 18.05 0.37
C SER A 143 -21.97 17.81 -1.11
N SER A 144 -21.16 16.81 -1.42
CA SER A 144 -20.66 16.54 -2.78
C SER A 144 -21.22 15.25 -3.39
N ALA A 145 -22.21 14.62 -2.76
CA ALA A 145 -22.85 13.34 -3.14
C ALA A 145 -22.09 12.61 -4.26
N PRO A 146 -21.10 11.77 -3.95
CA PRO A 146 -20.29 11.16 -4.98
C PRO A 146 -21.18 10.31 -5.88
N ALA A 147 -21.04 10.43 -7.19
CA ALA A 147 -21.77 9.62 -8.17
C ALA A 147 -21.34 8.14 -8.19
N LEU A 148 -20.44 7.75 -7.28
CA LEU A 148 -19.91 6.39 -7.12
C LEU A 148 -19.62 6.14 -5.63
N PRO A 149 -19.61 4.86 -5.20
CA PRO A 149 -19.26 4.51 -3.83
C PRO A 149 -17.83 4.95 -3.51
N VAL A 150 -17.67 5.68 -2.42
CA VAL A 150 -16.38 6.12 -1.90
C VAL A 150 -16.21 5.56 -0.49
N ALA A 151 -15.10 4.88 -0.25
CA ALA A 151 -14.70 4.47 1.09
C ALA A 151 -13.99 5.63 1.80
N VAL A 152 -14.30 5.83 3.06
CA VAL A 152 -13.58 6.74 3.96
C VAL A 152 -12.98 5.91 5.07
N ASP A 153 -11.68 5.80 5.06
CA ASP A 153 -10.90 5.05 6.06
C ASP A 153 -10.57 5.98 7.21
N MET A 154 -11.44 5.95 8.23
CA MET A 154 -11.48 6.94 9.30
C MET A 154 -10.26 6.90 10.21
N ASP A 155 -9.70 5.74 10.44
CA ASP A 155 -8.56 5.49 11.31
C ASP A 155 -7.30 5.08 10.55
N GLY A 156 -7.38 5.02 9.23
CA GLY A 156 -6.28 4.58 8.36
C GLY A 156 -5.97 3.09 8.44
N ALA A 157 -6.79 2.30 9.14
CA ALA A 157 -6.50 0.89 9.39
C ALA A 157 -6.46 0.06 8.11
N TRP A 158 -7.35 0.34 7.15
CA TRP A 158 -7.37 -0.35 5.87
C TRP A 158 -6.14 -0.01 5.01
N LEU A 159 -5.81 1.26 4.96
CA LEU A 159 -4.62 1.74 4.23
C LEU A 159 -3.34 1.19 4.82
N MET A 160 -3.22 1.15 6.15
CA MET A 160 -2.09 0.53 6.83
C MET A 160 -1.99 -0.97 6.53
N ALA A 161 -3.11 -1.70 6.55
CA ALA A 161 -3.14 -3.12 6.19
C ALA A 161 -2.68 -3.36 4.75
N MET A 162 -2.98 -2.43 3.83
CA MET A 162 -2.51 -2.46 2.44
C MET A 162 -1.11 -1.88 2.26
N GLY A 163 -0.48 -1.31 3.30
CA GLY A 163 0.81 -0.63 3.19
C GLY A 163 0.77 0.61 2.29
N LEU A 164 -0.39 1.23 2.14
CA LEU A 164 -0.57 2.36 1.22
C LEU A 164 -0.19 3.68 1.89
N PRO A 165 0.52 4.57 1.17
CA PRO A 165 0.87 5.90 1.66
C PRO A 165 -0.34 6.85 1.64
N ILE A 166 -0.17 7.98 2.36
CA ILE A 166 -1.17 9.07 2.46
C ILE A 166 -1.26 9.92 1.16
N LYS A 167 -0.97 9.40 0.02
CA LYS A 167 -1.05 10.13 -1.25
C LYS A 167 -1.72 9.28 -2.32
N PRO A 168 -2.15 9.87 -3.42
CA PRO A 168 -2.77 9.09 -4.49
C PRO A 168 -1.86 7.94 -4.94
N ILE A 169 -2.36 6.73 -4.86
CA ILE A 169 -1.71 5.52 -5.37
C ILE A 169 -2.78 4.59 -5.94
N ASN A 170 -2.45 3.93 -7.03
CA ASN A 170 -3.32 2.94 -7.66
C ASN A 170 -2.88 1.52 -7.29
N VAL A 171 -3.83 0.68 -6.91
CA VAL A 171 -3.66 -0.76 -6.70
C VAL A 171 -4.62 -1.48 -7.63
N VAL A 172 -4.15 -2.50 -8.33
CA VAL A 172 -4.97 -3.30 -9.25
C VAL A 172 -5.10 -4.72 -8.72
N VAL A 173 -6.33 -5.17 -8.60
CA VAL A 173 -6.72 -6.49 -8.10
C VAL A 173 -7.37 -7.27 -9.23
N ASP A 174 -7.00 -8.54 -9.40
CA ASP A 174 -7.56 -9.41 -10.43
C ASP A 174 -8.88 -10.08 -10.02
N VAL A 175 -9.44 -10.87 -10.92
CA VAL A 175 -10.70 -11.62 -10.70
C VAL A 175 -10.60 -12.68 -9.58
N ASN A 176 -9.40 -13.04 -9.14
CA ASN A 176 -9.19 -13.98 -8.04
C ASN A 176 -9.04 -13.27 -6.68
N GLY A 177 -9.14 -11.94 -6.67
CA GLY A 177 -8.93 -11.10 -5.48
C GLY A 177 -7.45 -10.87 -5.14
N THR A 178 -6.54 -11.17 -6.09
CA THR A 178 -5.09 -11.04 -5.91
C THR A 178 -4.62 -9.64 -6.29
N VAL A 179 -3.81 -9.02 -5.46
CA VAL A 179 -3.12 -7.76 -5.80
C VAL A 179 -2.06 -8.03 -6.87
N ARG A 180 -2.26 -7.48 -8.06
CA ARG A 180 -1.39 -7.70 -9.24
C ARG A 180 -0.43 -6.54 -9.50
N TYR A 181 -0.86 -5.32 -9.24
CA TYR A 181 -0.03 -4.14 -9.47
C TYR A 181 -0.24 -3.10 -8.36
N VAL A 182 0.82 -2.39 -8.01
CA VAL A 182 0.81 -1.30 -7.02
C VAL A 182 1.63 -0.14 -7.54
N GLY A 183 1.15 1.09 -7.31
CA GLY A 183 1.85 2.31 -7.68
C GLY A 183 1.96 2.53 -9.19
N VAL A 184 1.01 2.02 -9.96
CA VAL A 184 0.98 2.23 -11.42
C VAL A 184 0.37 3.58 -11.78
N ARG A 185 0.81 4.14 -12.91
CA ARG A 185 0.29 5.40 -13.46
C ARG A 185 -1.17 5.25 -13.86
N SER A 186 -1.93 6.32 -13.72
CA SER A 186 -3.34 6.32 -14.07
C SER A 186 -3.60 6.06 -15.56
N ASP A 187 -2.70 6.47 -16.45
CA ASP A 187 -2.81 6.22 -17.91
C ASP A 187 -2.52 4.76 -18.28
N ALA A 188 -1.79 4.01 -17.44
CA ALA A 188 -1.54 2.58 -17.65
C ALA A 188 -2.72 1.70 -17.23
N LEU A 189 -3.62 2.18 -16.36
CA LEU A 189 -4.70 1.38 -15.78
C LEU A 189 -5.61 0.76 -16.82
N LYS A 190 -5.96 1.50 -17.88
CA LYS A 190 -6.82 0.99 -18.96
C LYS A 190 -6.23 -0.28 -19.59
N LYS A 191 -4.95 -0.26 -19.94
CA LYS A 191 -4.26 -1.40 -20.54
C LYS A 191 -4.24 -2.58 -19.57
N LEU A 192 -3.71 -2.38 -18.35
CA LEU A 192 -3.55 -3.44 -17.36
C LEU A 192 -4.88 -4.09 -16.97
N THR A 193 -5.92 -3.28 -16.76
CA THR A 193 -7.24 -3.83 -16.40
C THR A 193 -7.92 -4.54 -17.56
N THR A 194 -7.68 -4.12 -18.82
CA THR A 194 -8.19 -4.84 -20.00
C THR A 194 -7.54 -6.22 -20.12
N GLU A 195 -6.24 -6.33 -19.85
CA GLU A 195 -5.52 -7.60 -19.84
C GLU A 195 -6.09 -8.52 -18.75
N LEU A 196 -6.31 -8.01 -17.54
CA LEU A 196 -6.87 -8.79 -16.42
C LEU A 196 -8.34 -9.20 -16.64
N LEU A 197 -9.15 -8.39 -17.34
CA LEU A 197 -10.52 -8.76 -17.71
C LEU A 197 -10.58 -9.94 -18.67
N ALA A 198 -9.51 -10.18 -19.45
CA ALA A 198 -9.41 -11.34 -20.33
C ALA A 198 -9.02 -12.62 -19.57
N GLU A 199 -8.51 -12.50 -18.35
CA GLU A 199 -8.20 -13.65 -17.48
C GLU A 199 -9.51 -14.25 -16.97
N LYS A 200 -9.58 -15.60 -16.95
CA LYS A 200 -10.72 -16.30 -16.34
C LYS A 200 -10.48 -16.46 -14.85
N ALA A 201 -11.55 -16.29 -14.08
CA ALA A 201 -11.52 -16.65 -12.67
C ALA A 201 -11.19 -18.14 -12.53
N ASP A 202 -10.21 -18.45 -11.69
CA ASP A 202 -9.80 -19.82 -11.38
C ASP A 202 -9.95 -20.04 -9.88
N PRO A 203 -10.95 -20.84 -9.44
CA PRO A 203 -11.16 -21.10 -8.02
C PRO A 203 -9.94 -21.69 -7.31
N ALA A 204 -9.08 -22.41 -8.03
CA ALA A 204 -7.84 -22.97 -7.49
C ALA A 204 -6.77 -21.90 -7.25
N LYS A 205 -6.90 -20.75 -7.91
CA LYS A 205 -6.00 -19.58 -7.78
C LYS A 205 -6.56 -18.48 -6.88
N LYS A 206 -7.62 -18.77 -6.11
CA LYS A 206 -8.16 -17.79 -5.18
C LYS A 206 -7.04 -17.24 -4.29
N ALA A 207 -6.96 -15.94 -4.19
CA ALA A 207 -5.92 -15.25 -3.44
C ALA A 207 -5.86 -15.72 -1.99
N LYS A 208 -4.66 -15.95 -1.49
CA LYS A 208 -4.41 -16.30 -0.09
C LYS A 208 -4.14 -15.03 0.69
N PRO A 209 -4.59 -14.93 1.95
CA PRO A 209 -4.21 -13.81 2.80
C PRO A 209 -2.69 -13.76 2.97
N ARG A 210 -2.14 -12.57 3.11
CA ARG A 210 -0.73 -12.41 3.43
C ARG A 210 -0.45 -12.98 4.82
N PRO A 211 0.63 -13.76 5.01
CA PRO A 211 1.07 -14.18 6.33
C PRO A 211 1.25 -12.98 7.25
N THR A 212 0.78 -13.09 8.48
CA THR A 212 1.02 -12.07 9.49
C THR A 212 2.43 -12.20 10.06
N ASP A 213 2.96 -11.13 10.65
CA ASP A 213 4.27 -11.18 11.32
C ASP A 213 4.30 -12.20 12.47
N ALA A 214 3.14 -12.57 13.01
CA ALA A 214 2.98 -13.63 14.01
C ALA A 214 3.21 -15.02 13.41
N ASP A 215 2.80 -15.24 12.16
CA ASP A 215 2.99 -16.51 11.45
C ASP A 215 4.44 -16.69 11.01
N ALA A 216 5.12 -15.59 10.65
CA ALA A 216 6.53 -15.61 10.25
C ALA A 216 7.50 -15.96 11.39
N LYS A 217 7.07 -15.84 12.64
CA LYS A 217 7.88 -16.19 13.83
C LYS A 217 7.75 -17.66 14.26
N LYS A 218 6.85 -18.43 13.66
CA LYS A 218 6.60 -19.84 14.00
C LYS A 218 7.36 -20.84 13.13
N ASN A 219 8.01 -20.36 12.07
CA ASN A 219 8.88 -21.12 11.17
C ASN A 219 10.35 -20.67 11.36
#